data_10e1c7724826ebc38679bbbe68ad5ac4
#
_entry.id   10e1c7724826ebc38679bbbe68ad5ac4
#
_cell.length_a   1.000
_cell.length_b   1.000
_cell.length_c   1.000
_cell.angle_alpha   90.00
_cell.angle_beta   90.00
_cell.angle_gamma   90.00
#
_symmetry.space_group_name_H-M   'P 1'
#
loop_
_entity.id
_entity.type
_entity.pdbx_description
1 polymer ?
#
loop_
_entity_poly.entity_id
_entity_poly.type
_entity_poly.pdbx_seq_one_letter_code
_entity_poly.pdbx_strand_id
1 'polypeptide(L)'
;MKALRFALVVLPAAIAVGCGDSPTTPTALRPRSVVTGSGDITSNVAQFRTALGDPNNGGTAGAQPSGRREINWDGVPANFTNTDAFPGDFFNTRSPRGLILGTPGAGLRVSDTNAADLDANLGRQFGFFSPRKTFLPAGSNVVDVTFRVPGSDQAAAVSGFGVVFSDVDRLGSATLEYFGAQGSLGRFEAPAHDASGPLSFLGVVFDAKVVTRVRIVSGNGAVAAGAQDVSDGGSADLAIMDDFLYDEPAAN
;
A
#
# COMPACT_ATOMS: atom_id res chain seq x y z
N MET A 1 -80.04 50.11 -18.73
CA MET A 1 -78.94 49.24 -19.14
C MET A 1 -77.74 49.61 -18.29
N LYS A 2 -77.42 48.75 -17.30
CA LYS A 2 -76.31 49.00 -16.34
C LYS A 2 -75.06 48.25 -16.83
N ALA A 3 -73.99 48.96 -17.18
CA ALA A 3 -72.72 48.39 -17.58
C ALA A 3 -71.93 47.95 -16.35
N LEU A 4 -71.60 46.67 -16.27
CA LEU A 4 -70.78 46.06 -15.23
C LEU A 4 -69.29 46.21 -15.63
N ARG A 5 -68.51 46.95 -14.83
CA ARG A 5 -67.07 47.09 -15.01
C ARG A 5 -66.37 45.99 -14.18
N PHE A 6 -65.67 45.11 -14.89
CA PHE A 6 -64.75 44.14 -14.27
C PHE A 6 -63.40 44.84 -14.04
N ALA A 7 -62.94 44.84 -12.79
CA ALA A 7 -61.59 45.26 -12.43
C ALA A 7 -60.64 44.03 -12.46
N LEU A 8 -59.60 44.07 -13.29
CA LEU A 8 -58.59 43.06 -13.37
C LEU A 8 -57.51 43.32 -12.30
N VAL A 9 -57.42 42.48 -11.31
CA VAL A 9 -56.37 42.52 -10.28
C VAL A 9 -55.19 41.71 -10.79
N VAL A 10 -54.09 42.39 -11.09
CA VAL A 10 -52.81 41.76 -11.43
C VAL A 10 -52.00 41.56 -10.16
N LEU A 11 -51.76 40.31 -9.76
CA LEU A 11 -50.89 39.92 -8.64
C LEU A 11 -49.45 39.81 -9.14
N PRO A 12 -48.46 40.46 -8.56
CA PRO A 12 -47.08 40.25 -8.93
C PRO A 12 -46.59 38.87 -8.37
N ALA A 13 -46.12 37.97 -9.22
CA ALA A 13 -45.43 36.76 -8.84
C ALA A 13 -44.00 37.11 -8.41
N ALA A 14 -43.70 36.94 -7.11
CA ALA A 14 -42.33 37.00 -6.59
C ALA A 14 -41.57 35.75 -6.99
N ILE A 15 -40.58 35.88 -7.90
CA ILE A 15 -39.63 34.82 -8.20
C ILE A 15 -38.59 34.76 -7.08
N ALA A 16 -38.68 33.75 -6.21
CA ALA A 16 -37.63 33.43 -5.29
C ALA A 16 -36.48 32.74 -6.03
N VAL A 17 -35.38 33.48 -6.26
CA VAL A 17 -34.12 32.89 -6.74
C VAL A 17 -33.51 32.14 -5.55
N GLY A 18 -33.73 30.83 -5.49
CA GLY A 18 -33.03 29.94 -4.57
C GLY A 18 -31.57 29.83 -5.05
N CYS A 19 -30.62 30.39 -4.29
CA CYS A 19 -29.22 30.01 -4.39
C CYS A 19 -29.10 28.53 -3.98
N GLY A 20 -29.07 27.64 -4.97
CA GLY A 20 -28.70 26.26 -4.78
C GLY A 20 -27.20 26.20 -4.52
N ASP A 21 -26.77 25.98 -3.27
CA ASP A 21 -25.43 25.52 -2.99
C ASP A 21 -25.26 24.16 -3.68
N SER A 22 -24.54 24.14 -4.80
CA SER A 22 -24.11 22.89 -5.40
C SER A 22 -23.20 22.19 -4.39
N PRO A 23 -23.46 20.92 -4.03
CA PRO A 23 -22.55 20.20 -3.16
C PRO A 23 -21.19 20.13 -3.88
N THR A 24 -20.18 20.78 -3.31
CA THR A 24 -18.80 20.67 -3.74
C THR A 24 -18.40 19.21 -3.53
N THR A 25 -18.35 18.44 -4.60
CA THR A 25 -17.77 17.10 -4.59
C THR A 25 -16.35 17.25 -4.07
N PRO A 26 -15.94 16.54 -3.00
CA PRO A 26 -14.58 16.61 -2.51
C PRO A 26 -13.62 16.32 -3.66
N THR A 27 -12.74 17.25 -3.96
CA THR A 27 -11.70 17.02 -4.97
C THR A 27 -10.86 15.84 -4.48
N ALA A 28 -10.87 14.74 -5.25
CA ALA A 28 -10.06 13.56 -4.92
C ALA A 28 -8.60 14.00 -4.78
N LEU A 29 -7.99 13.65 -3.64
CA LEU A 29 -6.59 13.95 -3.37
C LEU A 29 -5.73 13.28 -4.45
N ARG A 30 -5.02 14.07 -5.24
CA ARG A 30 -4.12 13.54 -6.25
C ARG A 30 -2.76 13.24 -5.62
N PRO A 31 -2.10 12.15 -6.02
CA PRO A 31 -0.73 11.90 -5.59
C PRO A 31 0.21 12.97 -6.17
N ARG A 32 1.21 13.36 -5.38
CA ARG A 32 2.32 14.20 -5.82
C ARG A 32 3.23 13.45 -6.79
N SER A 33 3.44 12.16 -6.52
CA SER A 33 4.31 11.30 -7.32
C SER A 33 3.82 9.86 -7.27
N VAL A 34 3.91 9.20 -8.43
CA VAL A 34 3.77 7.74 -8.57
C VAL A 34 5.06 7.26 -9.23
N VAL A 35 5.76 6.34 -8.56
CA VAL A 35 7.00 5.74 -9.07
C VAL A 35 6.73 4.26 -9.30
N THR A 36 6.97 3.80 -10.52
CA THR A 36 6.83 2.39 -10.91
C THR A 36 8.09 1.93 -11.65
N GLY A 37 8.37 0.66 -11.59
CA GLY A 37 9.48 0.03 -12.33
C GLY A 37 9.32 -1.47 -12.39
N SER A 38 9.98 -2.11 -13.37
CA SER A 38 10.07 -3.56 -13.53
C SER A 38 11.49 -3.97 -13.94
N GLY A 39 11.86 -5.21 -13.66
CA GLY A 39 13.19 -5.74 -13.89
C GLY A 39 14.26 -5.17 -12.95
N ASP A 40 15.22 -4.41 -13.45
CA ASP A 40 16.16 -3.66 -12.60
C ASP A 40 15.48 -2.38 -12.07
N ILE A 41 14.93 -2.49 -10.87
CA ILE A 41 14.21 -1.41 -10.19
C ILE A 41 15.08 -0.52 -9.30
N THR A 42 16.42 -0.68 -9.32
CA THR A 42 17.35 0.04 -8.44
C THR A 42 17.16 1.56 -8.51
N SER A 43 17.04 2.10 -9.72
CA SER A 43 16.84 3.54 -9.95
C SER A 43 15.47 4.02 -9.49
N ASN A 44 14.42 3.20 -9.65
CA ASN A 44 13.05 3.54 -9.23
C ASN A 44 12.94 3.60 -7.70
N VAL A 45 13.54 2.64 -7.00
CA VAL A 45 13.60 2.62 -5.53
C VAL A 45 14.42 3.81 -5.02
N ALA A 46 15.55 4.15 -5.66
CA ALA A 46 16.35 5.33 -5.30
C ALA A 46 15.57 6.64 -5.51
N GLN A 47 14.83 6.77 -6.60
CA GLN A 47 13.92 7.91 -6.85
C GLN A 47 12.85 8.01 -5.76
N PHE A 48 12.25 6.90 -5.38
CA PHE A 48 11.22 6.87 -4.35
C PHE A 48 11.79 7.22 -2.97
N ARG A 49 12.99 6.73 -2.61
CA ARG A 49 13.72 7.15 -1.39
C ARG A 49 13.91 8.67 -1.34
N THR A 50 14.30 9.26 -2.45
CA THR A 50 14.44 10.73 -2.56
C THR A 50 13.09 11.44 -2.34
N ALA A 51 12.01 10.91 -2.92
CA ALA A 51 10.67 11.48 -2.77
C ALA A 51 10.12 11.39 -1.33
N LEU A 52 10.49 10.34 -0.58
CA LEU A 52 10.13 10.16 0.84
C LEU A 52 10.97 11.04 1.78
N GLY A 53 12.22 11.35 1.40
CA GLY A 53 13.15 12.18 2.17
C GLY A 53 14.18 11.39 2.98
N ASP A 54 15.19 12.12 3.45
CA ASP A 54 16.31 11.63 4.27
C ASP A 54 16.24 12.19 5.70
N PRO A 55 16.88 11.53 6.67
CA PRO A 55 17.60 10.24 6.60
C PRO A 55 16.67 9.00 6.66
N ASN A 56 17.25 7.80 6.49
CA ASN A 56 16.59 6.57 6.91
C ASN A 56 16.71 6.44 8.44
N ASN A 57 15.60 6.58 9.14
CA ASN A 57 15.54 6.57 10.61
C ASN A 57 15.60 5.16 11.24
N GLY A 58 15.57 4.12 10.41
CA GLY A 58 15.71 2.73 10.84
C GLY A 58 14.71 2.35 11.94
N GLY A 59 15.19 1.72 13.00
CA GLY A 59 14.41 1.29 14.18
C GLY A 59 14.46 2.28 15.35
N THR A 60 14.75 3.56 15.13
CA THR A 60 14.76 4.57 16.20
C THR A 60 13.33 4.82 16.68
N ALA A 61 13.06 4.64 17.98
CA ALA A 61 11.75 4.88 18.57
C ALA A 61 11.40 6.38 18.60
N GLY A 62 10.11 6.68 18.62
CA GLY A 62 9.57 8.03 18.59
C GLY A 62 9.54 8.62 17.19
N ALA A 63 8.72 9.65 17.00
CA ALA A 63 8.65 10.40 15.76
C ALA A 63 9.94 11.18 15.53
N GLN A 64 10.48 11.13 14.32
CA GLN A 64 11.61 11.92 13.89
C GLN A 64 11.13 13.15 13.11
N PRO A 65 11.90 14.25 13.08
CA PRO A 65 11.46 15.50 12.45
C PRO A 65 11.33 15.40 10.94
N SER A 66 12.04 14.46 10.32
CA SER A 66 12.02 14.20 8.87
C SER A 66 12.55 12.82 8.54
N GLY A 67 12.55 12.46 7.26
CA GLY A 67 13.15 11.24 6.75
C GLY A 67 12.14 10.14 6.43
N ARG A 68 12.66 8.94 6.31
CA ARG A 68 11.91 7.75 5.92
C ARG A 68 12.22 6.55 6.80
N ARG A 69 11.44 5.50 6.64
CA ARG A 69 11.63 4.17 7.21
C ARG A 69 11.63 3.13 6.11
N GLU A 70 12.44 2.11 6.28
CA GLU A 70 12.54 0.99 5.35
C GLU A 70 12.50 -0.33 6.12
N ILE A 71 11.84 -1.33 5.54
CA ILE A 71 11.79 -2.71 6.03
C ILE A 71 12.28 -3.58 4.89
N ASN A 72 13.42 -4.24 5.09
CA ASN A 72 14.02 -5.18 4.14
C ASN A 72 13.94 -6.63 4.61
N TRP A 73 13.26 -6.91 5.72
CA TRP A 73 13.04 -8.21 6.35
C TRP A 73 14.30 -8.93 6.88
N ASP A 74 15.49 -8.65 6.35
CA ASP A 74 16.74 -9.35 6.65
C ASP A 74 17.11 -9.35 8.13
N GLY A 75 16.78 -8.27 8.82
CA GLY A 75 16.98 -8.13 10.27
C GLY A 75 16.00 -8.93 11.14
N VAL A 76 15.01 -9.61 10.55
CA VAL A 76 14.06 -10.45 11.31
C VAL A 76 14.80 -11.67 11.86
N PRO A 77 14.74 -11.94 13.20
CA PRO A 77 15.41 -13.09 13.79
C PRO A 77 14.89 -14.43 13.27
N ALA A 78 15.74 -15.46 13.22
CA ALA A 78 15.44 -16.77 12.66
C ALA A 78 14.20 -17.46 13.29
N ASN A 79 13.95 -17.21 14.59
CA ASN A 79 12.77 -17.78 15.26
C ASN A 79 11.42 -17.17 14.81
N PHE A 80 11.45 -16.13 13.94
CA PHE A 80 10.28 -15.52 13.33
C PHE A 80 10.23 -15.76 11.83
N THR A 81 11.14 -16.55 11.26
CA THR A 81 11.15 -16.88 9.83
C THR A 81 10.56 -18.28 9.60
N ASN A 82 10.08 -18.52 8.37
CA ASN A 82 9.52 -19.80 7.90
C ASN A 82 8.35 -20.31 8.77
N THR A 83 7.59 -19.39 9.32
CA THR A 83 6.39 -19.65 10.13
C THR A 83 5.30 -18.64 9.80
N ASP A 84 4.03 -19.06 9.84
CA ASP A 84 2.88 -18.18 9.59
C ASP A 84 2.52 -17.30 10.80
N ALA A 85 3.26 -17.43 11.90
CA ALA A 85 3.03 -16.72 13.16
C ALA A 85 3.90 -15.46 13.33
N PHE A 86 4.36 -14.83 12.24
CA PHE A 86 5.09 -13.56 12.34
C PHE A 86 4.21 -12.49 12.99
N PRO A 87 4.68 -11.82 14.08
CA PRO A 87 3.86 -10.82 14.77
C PRO A 87 3.61 -9.59 13.91
N GLY A 88 2.34 -9.22 13.70
CA GLY A 88 1.98 -8.08 12.88
C GLY A 88 2.47 -6.73 13.42
N ASP A 89 2.72 -6.64 14.73
CA ASP A 89 3.25 -5.46 15.42
C ASP A 89 4.77 -5.44 15.56
N PHE A 90 5.48 -6.42 14.97
CA PHE A 90 6.94 -6.56 15.11
C PHE A 90 7.68 -5.26 14.81
N PHE A 91 7.30 -4.57 13.71
CA PHE A 91 7.92 -3.32 13.29
C PHE A 91 7.37 -2.07 14.01
N ASN A 92 6.65 -2.25 15.09
CA ASN A 92 6.34 -1.20 16.03
C ASN A 92 6.90 -1.48 17.42
N THR A 93 6.83 -2.74 17.89
CA THR A 93 7.18 -3.10 19.26
C THR A 93 8.62 -3.58 19.43
N ARG A 94 9.12 -4.44 18.53
CA ARG A 94 10.46 -5.05 18.61
C ARG A 94 11.52 -4.30 17.80
N SER A 95 11.11 -3.72 16.68
CA SER A 95 11.95 -2.94 15.79
C SER A 95 11.19 -1.67 15.41
N PRO A 96 11.21 -0.64 16.29
CA PRO A 96 10.30 0.51 16.22
C PRO A 96 10.42 1.29 14.91
N ARG A 97 9.56 0.97 13.94
CA ARG A 97 9.42 1.66 12.66
C ARG A 97 8.03 2.23 12.47
N GLY A 98 7.11 1.96 13.42
CA GLY A 98 5.75 2.50 13.39
C GLY A 98 4.85 1.85 12.35
N LEU A 99 5.09 0.58 11.99
CA LEU A 99 4.29 -0.15 11.02
C LEU A 99 3.63 -1.37 11.65
N ILE A 100 2.34 -1.54 11.40
CA ILE A 100 1.53 -2.69 11.84
C ILE A 100 0.99 -3.39 10.59
N LEU A 101 1.10 -4.70 10.57
CA LEU A 101 0.66 -5.58 9.51
C LEU A 101 -0.56 -6.39 9.95
N GLY A 102 -1.51 -6.57 9.04
CA GLY A 102 -2.66 -7.46 9.20
C GLY A 102 -2.99 -8.16 7.90
N THR A 103 -3.63 -9.32 7.98
CA THR A 103 -4.11 -10.07 6.81
C THR A 103 -5.46 -10.72 7.14
N PRO A 104 -6.37 -10.86 6.17
CA PRO A 104 -7.56 -11.70 6.33
C PRO A 104 -7.25 -13.20 6.27
N GLY A 105 -6.00 -13.58 5.93
CA GLY A 105 -5.54 -14.96 5.87
C GLY A 105 -5.25 -15.58 7.23
N ALA A 106 -4.50 -16.70 7.22
CA ALA A 106 -4.18 -17.47 8.42
C ALA A 106 -3.05 -16.84 9.24
N GLY A 107 -2.22 -15.98 8.64
CA GLY A 107 -1.10 -15.34 9.33
C GLY A 107 -0.17 -14.60 8.38
N LEU A 108 0.97 -14.18 8.91
CA LEU A 108 2.02 -13.46 8.19
C LEU A 108 3.29 -14.30 8.22
N ARG A 109 4.02 -14.37 7.12
CA ARG A 109 5.25 -15.13 6.98
C ARG A 109 6.39 -14.27 6.46
N VAL A 110 7.52 -14.36 7.13
CA VAL A 110 8.83 -13.96 6.60
C VAL A 110 9.56 -15.22 6.19
N SER A 111 9.94 -15.33 4.94
CA SER A 111 10.68 -16.50 4.41
C SER A 111 12.14 -16.14 4.18
N ASP A 112 13.07 -16.96 4.66
CA ASP A 112 14.50 -16.87 4.36
C ASP A 112 14.96 -17.88 3.29
N THR A 113 14.00 -18.58 2.71
CA THR A 113 14.17 -19.57 1.63
C THR A 113 13.49 -19.14 0.34
N ASN A 114 12.95 -17.91 0.28
CA ASN A 114 12.16 -17.42 -0.85
C ASN A 114 10.91 -18.29 -1.13
N ALA A 115 10.22 -18.67 -0.04
CA ALA A 115 9.09 -19.60 -0.02
C ALA A 115 9.40 -21.06 -0.41
N ALA A 116 10.68 -21.47 -0.58
CA ALA A 116 11.05 -22.86 -0.83
C ALA A 116 10.71 -23.79 0.35
N ASP A 117 10.54 -23.24 1.54
CA ASP A 117 10.08 -23.98 2.73
C ASP A 117 8.59 -24.36 2.66
N LEU A 118 7.80 -23.70 1.81
CA LEU A 118 6.42 -24.08 1.48
C LEU A 118 6.40 -25.09 0.34
N ASP A 119 7.13 -24.80 -0.74
CA ASP A 119 7.30 -25.68 -1.91
C ASP A 119 8.61 -25.33 -2.61
N ALA A 120 9.43 -26.35 -2.90
CA ALA A 120 10.74 -26.18 -3.52
C ALA A 120 10.68 -25.48 -4.92
N ASN A 121 9.56 -25.56 -5.62
CA ASN A 121 9.37 -24.89 -6.90
C ASN A 121 9.24 -23.38 -6.71
N LEU A 122 8.54 -22.93 -5.68
CA LEU A 122 8.38 -21.51 -5.35
C LEU A 122 9.73 -20.81 -5.11
N GLY A 123 10.69 -21.50 -4.47
CA GLY A 123 12.02 -20.95 -4.21
C GLY A 123 12.84 -20.56 -5.45
N ARG A 124 12.44 -21.04 -6.64
CA ARG A 124 13.08 -20.71 -7.92
C ARG A 124 12.35 -19.63 -8.71
N GLN A 125 11.12 -19.35 -8.33
CA GLN A 125 10.23 -18.44 -9.02
C GLN A 125 10.52 -16.98 -8.62
N PHE A 126 10.71 -16.73 -7.33
CA PHE A 126 10.84 -15.38 -6.82
C PHE A 126 12.30 -14.89 -6.77
N GLY A 127 12.49 -13.58 -6.96
CA GLY A 127 13.79 -12.91 -6.80
C GLY A 127 13.84 -12.05 -5.57
N PHE A 128 15.04 -11.58 -5.23
CA PHE A 128 15.29 -10.66 -4.12
C PHE A 128 15.71 -9.28 -4.66
N PHE A 129 15.21 -8.23 -4.05
CA PHE A 129 15.75 -6.87 -4.17
C PHE A 129 16.82 -6.64 -3.12
N SER A 130 16.47 -6.87 -1.86
CA SER A 130 17.44 -7.01 -0.77
C SER A 130 17.62 -8.50 -0.42
N PRO A 131 18.85 -9.00 -0.28
CA PRO A 131 19.06 -10.39 0.09
C PRO A 131 18.87 -10.52 1.59
N ARG A 132 18.18 -11.51 2.07
CA ARG A 132 17.77 -12.84 1.67
C ARG A 132 16.34 -13.17 2.02
N LYS A 133 15.56 -12.23 2.63
CA LYS A 133 14.25 -12.53 3.18
C LYS A 133 13.17 -11.82 2.42
N THR A 134 12.08 -12.53 2.21
CA THR A 134 10.87 -12.03 1.58
C THR A 134 9.70 -12.15 2.53
N PHE A 135 8.58 -11.52 2.19
CA PHE A 135 7.39 -11.46 3.01
C PHE A 135 6.14 -11.83 2.20
N LEU A 136 5.25 -12.60 2.82
CA LEU A 136 3.98 -13.00 2.23
C LEU A 136 2.91 -13.25 3.31
N PRO A 137 1.62 -13.02 3.02
CA PRO A 137 0.53 -13.47 3.87
C PRO A 137 0.24 -14.96 3.63
N ALA A 138 0.04 -15.72 4.71
CA ALA A 138 -0.36 -17.12 4.64
C ALA A 138 -1.86 -17.24 4.44
N GLY A 139 -2.29 -18.05 3.46
CA GLY A 139 -3.70 -18.31 3.14
C GLY A 139 -4.45 -17.09 2.59
N SER A 140 -3.74 -16.09 2.08
CA SER A 140 -4.28 -14.88 1.44
C SER A 140 -3.24 -14.30 0.49
N ASN A 141 -3.65 -13.36 -0.35
CA ASN A 141 -2.79 -12.47 -1.11
C ASN A 141 -2.97 -10.99 -0.68
N VAL A 142 -3.61 -10.76 0.47
CA VAL A 142 -3.94 -9.41 0.96
C VAL A 142 -3.24 -9.12 2.28
N VAL A 143 -2.60 -7.94 2.36
CA VAL A 143 -2.03 -7.38 3.58
C VAL A 143 -2.55 -5.96 3.77
N ASP A 144 -3.04 -5.65 4.97
CA ASP A 144 -3.32 -4.29 5.39
C ASP A 144 -2.15 -3.77 6.24
N VAL A 145 -1.64 -2.59 5.90
CA VAL A 145 -0.61 -1.85 6.62
C VAL A 145 -1.26 -0.65 7.29
N THR A 146 -1.02 -0.46 8.58
CA THR A 146 -1.40 0.76 9.31
C THR A 146 -0.19 1.34 10.03
N PHE A 147 -0.27 2.62 10.41
CA PHE A 147 0.87 3.34 10.95
C PHE A 147 0.64 3.76 12.40
N ARG A 148 1.75 3.80 13.16
CA ARG A 148 1.84 4.29 14.53
C ARG A 148 3.04 5.23 14.66
N VAL A 149 3.03 6.10 15.64
CA VAL A 149 4.29 6.74 16.08
C VAL A 149 5.24 5.63 16.52
N PRO A 150 6.45 5.51 15.96
CA PRO A 150 7.33 4.37 16.18
C PRO A 150 7.56 4.02 17.65
N GLY A 151 7.24 2.81 18.05
CA GLY A 151 7.38 2.32 19.44
C GLY A 151 6.25 2.76 20.37
N SER A 152 5.11 3.25 19.84
CA SER A 152 3.95 3.63 20.64
C SER A 152 2.64 3.12 20.04
N ASP A 153 1.54 3.23 20.80
CA ASP A 153 0.19 2.88 20.32
C ASP A 153 -0.53 4.06 19.65
N GLN A 154 0.12 5.24 19.60
CA GLN A 154 -0.45 6.42 18.99
C GLN A 154 -0.59 6.25 17.48
N ALA A 155 -1.81 6.44 16.97
CA ALA A 155 -2.08 6.39 15.54
C ALA A 155 -1.28 7.44 14.78
N ALA A 156 -0.80 7.09 13.61
CA ALA A 156 -0.01 7.96 12.76
C ALA A 156 -0.43 7.87 11.30
N ALA A 157 0.00 8.85 10.51
CA ALA A 157 -0.11 8.84 9.07
C ALA A 157 1.25 9.08 8.41
N VAL A 158 1.34 8.65 7.15
CA VAL A 158 2.48 8.90 6.26
C VAL A 158 2.01 9.68 5.03
N SER A 159 2.93 10.29 4.30
CA SER A 159 2.64 10.90 3.01
C SER A 159 2.87 9.94 1.86
N GLY A 160 3.71 8.91 2.02
CA GLY A 160 4.01 7.95 0.97
C GLY A 160 4.30 6.56 1.49
N PHE A 161 4.02 5.57 0.65
CA PHE A 161 4.32 4.17 0.88
C PHE A 161 4.64 3.48 -0.44
N GLY A 162 5.56 2.54 -0.44
CA GLY A 162 5.93 1.76 -1.61
C GLY A 162 6.38 0.35 -1.24
N VAL A 163 6.24 -0.56 -2.21
CA VAL A 163 6.54 -1.99 -2.09
C VAL A 163 7.33 -2.47 -3.29
N VAL A 164 8.32 -3.29 -3.03
CA VAL A 164 8.93 -4.18 -4.02
C VAL A 164 8.14 -5.47 -4.04
N PHE A 165 7.66 -5.84 -5.22
CA PHE A 165 7.04 -7.13 -5.49
C PHE A 165 8.01 -8.02 -6.26
N SER A 166 7.87 -9.31 -6.10
CA SER A 166 8.57 -10.31 -6.90
C SER A 166 7.57 -11.19 -7.62
N ASP A 167 7.77 -11.36 -8.93
CA ASP A 167 7.00 -12.22 -9.82
C ASP A 167 5.56 -11.75 -10.05
N VAL A 168 5.42 -10.50 -10.49
CA VAL A 168 4.15 -9.97 -11.00
C VAL A 168 4.06 -10.23 -12.49
N ASP A 169 3.32 -11.25 -12.90
CA ASP A 169 3.19 -11.64 -14.31
C ASP A 169 2.10 -10.86 -15.06
N ARG A 170 1.07 -10.42 -14.33
CA ARG A 170 -0.11 -9.78 -14.93
C ARG A 170 -0.33 -8.39 -14.38
N LEU A 171 -0.52 -7.44 -15.27
CA LEU A 171 -0.94 -6.10 -14.87
C LEU A 171 -2.27 -6.17 -14.08
N GLY A 172 -2.32 -5.44 -12.97
CA GLY A 172 -3.49 -5.38 -12.08
C GLY A 172 -3.59 -6.51 -11.05
N SER A 173 -2.72 -7.54 -11.09
CA SER A 173 -2.66 -8.59 -10.06
C SER A 173 -2.03 -8.10 -8.77
N ALA A 174 -1.00 -7.24 -8.84
CA ALA A 174 -0.37 -6.62 -7.68
C ALA A 174 -0.76 -5.14 -7.58
N THR A 175 -1.29 -4.73 -6.43
CA THR A 175 -1.82 -3.36 -6.27
C THR A 175 -1.61 -2.81 -4.87
N LEU A 176 -1.55 -1.46 -4.79
CA LEU A 176 -1.61 -0.71 -3.53
C LEU A 176 -2.84 0.20 -3.55
N GLU A 177 -3.73 0.03 -2.57
CA GLU A 177 -4.84 0.97 -2.34
C GLU A 177 -4.57 1.75 -1.06
N TYR A 178 -4.55 3.06 -1.18
CA TYR A 178 -4.25 3.99 -0.09
C TYR A 178 -5.55 4.52 0.52
N PHE A 179 -5.56 4.64 1.85
CA PHE A 179 -6.71 5.15 2.58
C PHE A 179 -6.28 6.25 3.54
N GLY A 180 -7.08 7.30 3.58
CA GLY A 180 -7.03 8.36 4.56
C GLY A 180 -8.24 8.34 5.49
N ALA A 181 -8.37 9.37 6.31
CA ALA A 181 -9.48 9.50 7.27
C ALA A 181 -10.88 9.53 6.61
N GLN A 182 -10.95 9.95 5.33
CA GLN A 182 -12.22 10.08 4.58
C GLN A 182 -12.48 8.90 3.63
N GLY A 183 -11.66 7.86 3.63
CA GLY A 183 -11.79 6.70 2.75
C GLY A 183 -10.64 6.54 1.77
N SER A 184 -10.91 5.90 0.62
CA SER A 184 -9.88 5.60 -0.39
C SER A 184 -9.32 6.89 -1.02
N LEU A 185 -8.00 6.97 -1.10
CA LEU A 185 -7.22 8.01 -1.79
C LEU A 185 -6.84 7.58 -3.21
N GLY A 186 -7.10 6.32 -3.56
CA GLY A 186 -6.83 5.73 -4.86
C GLY A 186 -6.16 4.37 -4.77
N ARG A 187 -6.35 3.59 -5.84
CA ARG A 187 -5.72 2.30 -6.07
C ARG A 187 -4.78 2.42 -7.26
N PHE A 188 -3.58 1.86 -7.12
CA PHE A 188 -2.50 1.89 -8.11
C PHE A 188 -2.02 0.47 -8.36
N GLU A 189 -1.54 0.22 -9.58
CA GLU A 189 -1.12 -1.10 -10.03
C GLU A 189 0.40 -1.14 -10.19
N ALA A 190 1.03 -2.21 -9.69
CA ALA A 190 2.41 -2.51 -10.01
C ALA A 190 2.50 -2.97 -11.48
N PRO A 191 3.56 -2.60 -12.21
CA PRO A 191 3.79 -3.14 -13.54
C PRO A 191 4.06 -4.65 -13.44
N ALA A 192 3.69 -5.37 -14.48
CA ALA A 192 4.19 -6.74 -14.66
C ALA A 192 5.72 -6.70 -14.82
N HIS A 193 6.42 -7.71 -14.31
CA HIS A 193 7.85 -7.85 -14.52
C HIS A 193 8.17 -8.10 -16.00
N ASP A 194 9.42 -7.93 -16.39
CA ASP A 194 9.87 -8.12 -17.75
C ASP A 194 11.07 -9.09 -17.81
N ALA A 195 11.59 -9.32 -19.02
CA ALA A 195 12.70 -10.23 -19.23
C ALA A 195 14.03 -9.82 -18.54
N SER A 196 14.12 -8.61 -17.98
CA SER A 196 15.29 -8.13 -17.27
C SER A 196 15.35 -8.55 -15.79
N GLY A 197 14.25 -9.11 -15.26
CA GLY A 197 14.22 -9.66 -13.91
C GLY A 197 12.81 -9.76 -13.32
N PRO A 198 12.64 -10.52 -12.22
CA PRO A 198 11.35 -10.84 -11.65
C PRO A 198 10.78 -9.72 -10.76
N LEU A 199 11.47 -8.58 -10.62
CA LEU A 199 11.09 -7.54 -9.67
C LEU A 199 10.16 -6.50 -10.29
N SER A 200 9.23 -6.00 -9.47
CA SER A 200 8.38 -4.87 -9.79
C SER A 200 8.33 -3.93 -8.59
N PHE A 201 8.29 -2.63 -8.85
CA PHE A 201 8.18 -1.61 -7.83
C PHE A 201 6.94 -0.73 -8.06
N LEU A 202 6.25 -0.43 -6.97
CA LEU A 202 5.18 0.58 -6.94
C LEU A 202 5.30 1.39 -5.66
N GLY A 203 5.35 2.71 -5.79
CA GLY A 203 5.33 3.64 -4.67
C GLY A 203 4.58 4.92 -5.01
N VAL A 204 3.79 5.41 -4.06
CA VAL A 204 2.97 6.63 -4.23
C VAL A 204 3.24 7.58 -3.07
N VAL A 205 3.37 8.87 -3.38
CA VAL A 205 3.55 9.95 -2.40
C VAL A 205 2.49 11.03 -2.63
N PHE A 206 1.83 11.46 -1.57
CA PHE A 206 0.90 12.59 -1.51
C PHE A 206 1.61 13.83 -0.95
N ASP A 207 0.99 15.01 -1.08
CA ASP A 207 1.57 16.27 -0.60
C ASP A 207 1.59 16.39 0.93
N ALA A 208 0.74 15.65 1.62
CA ALA A 208 0.62 15.67 3.07
C ALA A 208 0.54 14.26 3.67
N LYS A 209 0.78 14.14 4.98
CA LYS A 209 0.64 12.88 5.72
C LYS A 209 -0.84 12.54 5.94
N VAL A 210 -1.46 12.01 4.89
CA VAL A 210 -2.90 11.69 4.84
C VAL A 210 -3.17 10.19 4.79
N VAL A 211 -2.13 9.37 4.56
CA VAL A 211 -2.26 7.92 4.43
C VAL A 211 -2.22 7.29 5.81
N THR A 212 -3.35 6.74 6.23
CA THR A 212 -3.50 6.05 7.53
C THR A 212 -3.47 4.53 7.39
N ARG A 213 -3.78 4.02 6.20
CA ARG A 213 -3.75 2.60 5.87
C ARG A 213 -3.42 2.41 4.39
N VAL A 214 -2.71 1.32 4.11
CA VAL A 214 -2.50 0.83 2.74
C VAL A 214 -2.93 -0.62 2.68
N ARG A 215 -3.75 -0.98 1.70
CA ARG A 215 -4.04 -2.36 1.35
C ARG A 215 -3.15 -2.78 0.21
N ILE A 216 -2.38 -3.82 0.44
CA ILE A 216 -1.53 -4.48 -0.54
C ILE A 216 -2.26 -5.72 -1.03
N VAL A 217 -2.32 -5.90 -2.35
CA VAL A 217 -2.68 -7.16 -2.98
C VAL A 217 -1.44 -7.64 -3.73
N SER A 218 -0.95 -8.84 -3.44
CA SER A 218 0.22 -9.45 -4.07
C SER A 218 -0.19 -10.66 -4.89
N GLY A 219 -0.27 -10.48 -6.21
CA GLY A 219 -0.82 -11.48 -7.10
C GLY A 219 -2.34 -11.62 -7.01
N ASN A 220 -2.91 -12.58 -7.73
CA ASN A 220 -4.34 -12.91 -7.68
C ASN A 220 -4.63 -14.29 -7.07
N GLY A 221 -3.61 -14.93 -6.47
CA GLY A 221 -3.67 -16.16 -5.71
C GLY A 221 -2.84 -16.11 -4.44
N ALA A 222 -3.15 -16.94 -3.44
CA ALA A 222 -2.34 -17.11 -2.25
C ALA A 222 -1.15 -18.03 -2.54
N VAL A 223 0.05 -17.61 -2.13
CA VAL A 223 1.24 -18.45 -2.17
C VAL A 223 1.14 -19.52 -1.08
N ALA A 224 1.16 -20.79 -1.47
CA ALA A 224 1.00 -21.93 -0.59
C ALA A 224 1.66 -23.19 -1.18
N ALA A 225 1.85 -24.24 -0.38
CA ALA A 225 2.32 -25.52 -0.86
C ALA A 225 1.41 -26.09 -1.97
N GLY A 226 2.00 -26.48 -3.10
CA GLY A 226 1.29 -26.99 -4.27
C GLY A 226 0.57 -25.92 -5.12
N ALA A 227 0.67 -24.64 -4.77
CA ALA A 227 0.18 -23.58 -5.65
C ALA A 227 1.09 -23.49 -6.89
N GLN A 228 0.46 -23.31 -8.07
CA GLN A 228 1.17 -23.15 -9.34
C GLN A 228 0.92 -21.75 -9.88
N ASP A 229 2.00 -21.08 -10.20
CA ASP A 229 1.95 -19.80 -10.86
C ASP A 229 1.54 -19.92 -12.32
N VAL A 230 1.07 -18.80 -12.88
CA VAL A 230 0.67 -18.72 -14.29
C VAL A 230 1.85 -18.96 -15.23
N SER A 231 3.06 -18.59 -14.87
CA SER A 231 4.29 -18.85 -15.62
C SER A 231 4.66 -20.35 -15.65
N ASP A 232 4.22 -21.11 -14.66
CA ASP A 232 4.38 -22.57 -14.54
C ASP A 232 3.15 -23.35 -14.98
N GLY A 233 2.22 -22.72 -15.71
CA GLY A 233 1.01 -23.35 -16.24
C GLY A 233 -0.18 -23.36 -15.27
N GLY A 234 -0.08 -22.67 -14.15
CA GLY A 234 -1.19 -22.39 -13.24
C GLY A 234 -2.18 -21.37 -13.78
N SER A 235 -3.20 -21.06 -13.00
CA SER A 235 -4.23 -20.06 -13.36
C SER A 235 -4.08 -18.76 -12.57
N ALA A 236 -3.36 -18.78 -11.47
CA ALA A 236 -3.12 -17.64 -10.59
C ALA A 236 -1.72 -17.03 -10.86
N ASP A 237 -1.63 -15.73 -10.76
CA ASP A 237 -0.38 -14.97 -10.69
C ASP A 237 0.00 -14.91 -9.20
N LEU A 238 1.10 -15.54 -8.83
CA LEU A 238 1.60 -15.65 -7.46
C LEU A 238 2.74 -14.66 -7.26
N ALA A 239 2.56 -13.66 -6.43
CA ALA A 239 3.59 -12.69 -6.13
C ALA A 239 3.87 -12.60 -4.64
N ILE A 240 5.14 -12.42 -4.27
CA ILE A 240 5.56 -12.12 -2.89
C ILE A 240 6.12 -10.70 -2.80
N MET A 241 6.44 -10.26 -1.59
CA MET A 241 6.92 -8.90 -1.34
C MET A 241 8.33 -8.92 -0.76
N ASP A 242 9.11 -7.90 -1.11
CA ASP A 242 10.40 -7.61 -0.51
C ASP A 242 10.30 -6.25 0.21
N ASP A 243 11.16 -5.28 -0.06
CA ASP A 243 11.27 -4.03 0.67
C ASP A 243 9.98 -3.21 0.73
N PHE A 244 9.66 -2.71 1.92
CA PHE A 244 8.66 -1.67 2.16
C PHE A 244 9.36 -0.36 2.51
N LEU A 245 8.90 0.74 1.87
CA LEU A 245 9.46 2.07 2.06
C LEU A 245 8.33 3.07 2.34
N TYR A 246 8.48 3.92 3.34
CA TYR A 246 7.52 4.97 3.68
C TYR A 246 8.22 6.13 4.37
N ASP A 247 7.63 7.34 4.29
CA ASP A 247 8.17 8.48 5.04
C ASP A 247 7.89 8.36 6.55
N GLU A 248 8.54 9.19 7.35
CA GLU A 248 8.43 9.13 8.81
C GLU A 248 6.99 9.24 9.29
N PRO A 249 6.45 8.24 10.04
CA PRO A 249 5.10 8.31 10.57
C PRO A 249 4.94 9.45 11.58
N ALA A 250 3.94 10.30 11.40
CA ALA A 250 3.61 11.36 12.32
C ALA A 250 2.20 11.19 12.90
N ALA A 251 2.01 11.58 14.16
CA ALA A 251 0.72 11.53 14.82
C ALA A 251 -0.37 12.23 14.00
N ASN A 252 -1.57 11.64 13.96
CA ASN A 252 -2.76 12.20 13.31
C ASN A 252 -3.45 13.22 14.22
#